data_7f971b35b54d18c79da911612cf6a4c4
#
_entry.id   7f971b35b54d18c79da911612cf6a4c4
#
_cell.length_a   1.000
_cell.length_b   1.000
_cell.length_c   1.000
_cell.angle_alpha   90.00
_cell.angle_beta   90.00
_cell.angle_gamma   90.00
#
_symmetry.space_group_name_H-M   'P 1'
#
loop_
_entity.id
_entity.type
_entity.pdbx_description
1 polymer ?
#
loop_
_entity_poly.entity_id
_entity_poly.type
_entity_poly.pdbx_seq_one_letter_code
_entity_poly.pdbx_strand_id
1 'polypeptide(L)'
;MTTDVTLDIAGMTCASCAQRIERKLNKLDGVTASVSYATEKAVVAFPDTLSADDLVSTVVAAGYAATPLPVVRERPQPGTAAPDRYEGELAALRQRLTVSAALTVPVVLMAMVPALQFEHWQWASLTLAAPVAVWGAWPFHRAAWANLRHGATTMDTLVSLGVLAAFGWSLVALFAGSAGDPGMRHPFSLTVVRTDGLATIYLEVAAGVTTFLLAGRYLEKRAKRRAGEALRALLDLGARDVAVLRDGGEVRVPVDELAVGQEFVVRPGERVATDGVVVRGTSAIDASLLTGEAVPVEVEPGDEVTGATVNAGGRLVVRATRVGAETRLAQMARLVDAAQNGKADVQRLADRVSAVFVPVVIAIAAGALGFWLGAGAGPEVAFTAAVAVLIVACPCALGLATPTALMVGTGRGAQLGILIRGPEVLESTRAVDTVVLDKTGTVTTGHMSLRDVVPAADRKSVV
;
A
#
# COMPACT_ATOMS: atom_id res chain seq x y z
N MET A 1 -14.14 15.33 -24.63
CA MET A 1 -13.87 15.53 -23.20
C MET A 1 -13.13 14.32 -22.68
N THR A 2 -12.30 14.44 -21.66
CA THR A 2 -11.65 13.29 -21.00
C THR A 2 -12.32 13.05 -19.67
N THR A 3 -12.70 11.82 -19.43
CA THR A 3 -13.30 11.37 -18.17
C THR A 3 -12.25 10.64 -17.33
N ASP A 4 -12.22 10.91 -16.01
CA ASP A 4 -11.31 10.25 -15.10
C ASP A 4 -12.05 9.17 -14.30
N VAL A 5 -11.43 7.99 -14.18
CA VAL A 5 -11.92 6.91 -13.34
C VAL A 5 -10.79 6.34 -12.49
N THR A 6 -11.11 5.96 -11.27
CA THR A 6 -10.21 5.19 -10.41
C THR A 6 -10.68 3.75 -10.34
N LEU A 7 -9.79 2.80 -10.69
CA LEU A 7 -10.04 1.37 -10.60
C LEU A 7 -9.29 0.79 -9.38
N ASP A 8 -9.98 -0.01 -8.58
CA ASP A 8 -9.36 -0.85 -7.56
C ASP A 8 -8.85 -2.14 -8.23
N ILE A 9 -7.57 -2.42 -8.13
CA ILE A 9 -6.92 -3.52 -8.84
C ILE A 9 -6.56 -4.64 -7.86
N ALA A 10 -7.07 -5.83 -8.14
CA ALA A 10 -6.76 -7.01 -7.34
C ALA A 10 -5.76 -7.94 -8.03
N GLY A 11 -4.91 -8.60 -7.21
CA GLY A 11 -3.98 -9.63 -7.68
C GLY A 11 -2.61 -9.11 -8.08
N MET A 12 -2.31 -7.82 -7.90
CA MET A 12 -0.95 -7.32 -8.03
C MET A 12 -0.08 -7.84 -6.88
N THR A 13 1.09 -8.39 -7.22
CA THR A 13 2.04 -8.94 -6.22
C THR A 13 3.36 -8.19 -6.19
N CYS A 14 3.62 -7.35 -7.17
CA CYS A 14 4.85 -6.57 -7.28
C CYS A 14 4.67 -5.36 -8.21
N ALA A 15 5.63 -4.46 -8.20
CA ALA A 15 5.66 -3.27 -9.04
C ALA A 15 5.63 -3.57 -10.55
N SER A 16 6.23 -4.68 -10.98
CA SER A 16 6.17 -5.13 -12.39
C SER A 16 4.75 -5.46 -12.86
N CYS A 17 3.88 -5.92 -11.94
CA CYS A 17 2.47 -6.14 -12.23
C CYS A 17 1.76 -4.82 -12.54
N ALA A 18 1.99 -3.80 -11.70
CA ALA A 18 1.43 -2.46 -11.89
C ALA A 18 1.89 -1.83 -13.22
N GLN A 19 3.19 -1.92 -13.52
CA GLN A 19 3.74 -1.41 -14.78
C GLN A 19 3.16 -2.11 -16.02
N ARG A 20 2.84 -3.40 -15.90
CA ARG A 20 2.22 -4.15 -17.00
C ARG A 20 0.79 -3.69 -17.26
N ILE A 21 -0.02 -3.52 -16.18
CA ILE A 21 -1.39 -3.01 -16.30
C ILE A 21 -1.35 -1.61 -16.91
N GLU A 22 -0.48 -0.73 -16.42
CA GLU A 22 -0.27 0.62 -16.91
C GLU A 22 0.07 0.65 -18.39
N ARG A 23 1.02 -0.19 -18.84
CA ARG A 23 1.36 -0.32 -20.27
C ARG A 23 0.21 -0.84 -21.12
N LYS A 24 -0.63 -1.72 -20.61
CA LYS A 24 -1.79 -2.25 -21.33
C LYS A 24 -2.89 -1.21 -21.46
N LEU A 25 -3.17 -0.46 -20.42
CA LEU A 25 -4.14 0.65 -20.44
C LEU A 25 -3.67 1.78 -21.36
N ASN A 26 -2.39 2.18 -21.27
CA ASN A 26 -1.81 3.23 -22.11
C ASN A 26 -1.61 2.82 -23.60
N LYS A 27 -1.94 1.58 -23.97
CA LYS A 27 -2.02 1.16 -25.38
C LYS A 27 -3.37 1.46 -26.04
N LEU A 28 -4.38 1.77 -25.24
CA LEU A 28 -5.68 2.20 -25.77
C LEU A 28 -5.57 3.65 -26.24
N ASP A 29 -6.17 3.95 -27.38
CA ASP A 29 -6.09 5.28 -27.98
C ASP A 29 -6.71 6.34 -27.08
N GLY A 30 -5.94 7.39 -26.79
CA GLY A 30 -6.37 8.52 -25.97
C GLY A 30 -6.45 8.23 -24.46
N VAL A 31 -6.00 7.06 -23.98
CA VAL A 31 -5.98 6.71 -22.56
C VAL A 31 -4.64 7.08 -21.93
N THR A 32 -4.71 7.75 -20.79
CA THR A 32 -3.56 8.00 -19.92
C THR A 32 -3.83 7.37 -18.54
N ALA A 33 -3.07 6.34 -18.21
CA ALA A 33 -3.23 5.59 -16.95
C ALA A 33 -1.95 5.62 -16.13
N SER A 34 -2.10 5.76 -14.83
CA SER A 34 -1.07 5.54 -13.81
C SER A 34 -1.55 4.47 -12.84
N VAL A 35 -0.74 3.44 -12.62
CA VAL A 35 -1.08 2.31 -11.74
C VAL A 35 -0.11 2.25 -10.57
N SER A 36 -0.63 2.37 -9.36
CA SER A 36 0.14 2.29 -8.12
C SER A 36 0.02 0.90 -7.50
N TYR A 37 1.16 0.22 -7.34
CA TYR A 37 1.23 -1.01 -6.56
C TYR A 37 0.99 -0.78 -5.06
N ALA A 38 1.38 0.40 -4.57
CA ALA A 38 1.28 0.74 -3.15
C ALA A 38 -0.16 0.86 -2.67
N THR A 39 -1.00 1.52 -3.47
CA THR A 39 -2.42 1.75 -3.16
C THR A 39 -3.35 0.72 -3.80
N GLU A 40 -2.81 -0.16 -4.65
CA GLU A 40 -3.57 -1.14 -5.45
C GLU A 40 -4.63 -0.48 -6.35
N LYS A 41 -4.40 0.78 -6.79
CA LYS A 41 -5.31 1.56 -7.62
C LYS A 41 -4.69 1.91 -8.98
N ALA A 42 -5.57 2.05 -10.00
CA ALA A 42 -5.25 2.68 -11.26
C ALA A 42 -6.09 3.95 -11.43
N VAL A 43 -5.44 5.08 -11.68
CA VAL A 43 -6.09 6.33 -12.10
C VAL A 43 -5.99 6.40 -13.61
N VAL A 44 -7.12 6.50 -14.29
CA VAL A 44 -7.20 6.41 -15.76
C VAL A 44 -8.02 7.57 -16.30
N ALA A 45 -7.37 8.40 -17.13
CA ALA A 45 -8.03 9.40 -17.95
C ALA A 45 -8.29 8.80 -19.35
N PHE A 46 -9.51 8.87 -19.83
CA PHE A 46 -9.92 8.26 -21.10
C PHE A 46 -10.96 9.10 -21.85
N PRO A 47 -11.02 9.00 -23.18
CA PRO A 47 -11.99 9.74 -24.00
C PRO A 47 -13.39 9.13 -23.87
N ASP A 48 -14.42 9.94 -24.13
CA ASP A 48 -15.84 9.53 -24.05
C ASP A 48 -16.20 8.39 -25.04
N THR A 49 -15.29 8.01 -25.93
CA THR A 49 -15.44 6.89 -26.88
C THR A 49 -15.23 5.53 -26.22
N LEU A 50 -14.66 5.49 -25.02
CA LEU A 50 -14.44 4.29 -24.23
C LEU A 50 -15.31 4.31 -22.99
N SER A 51 -15.63 3.14 -22.46
CA SER A 51 -16.37 2.97 -21.20
C SER A 51 -15.45 2.49 -20.08
N ALA A 52 -15.87 2.66 -18.82
CA ALA A 52 -15.15 2.08 -17.69
C ALA A 52 -15.04 0.55 -17.79
N ASP A 53 -16.02 -0.11 -18.41
CA ASP A 53 -16.03 -1.56 -18.61
C ASP A 53 -14.96 -2.02 -19.61
N ASP A 54 -14.63 -1.19 -20.61
CA ASP A 54 -13.53 -1.47 -21.56
C ASP A 54 -12.18 -1.43 -20.85
N LEU A 55 -12.01 -0.50 -19.90
CA LEU A 55 -10.81 -0.43 -19.06
C LEU A 55 -10.71 -1.64 -18.13
N VAL A 56 -11.81 -2.02 -17.49
CA VAL A 56 -11.89 -3.23 -16.64
C VAL A 56 -11.55 -4.48 -17.46
N SER A 57 -12.14 -4.63 -18.65
CA SER A 57 -11.88 -5.76 -19.54
C SER A 57 -10.41 -5.86 -19.95
N THR A 58 -9.75 -4.72 -20.20
CA THR A 58 -8.32 -4.63 -20.51
C THR A 58 -7.45 -5.10 -19.33
N VAL A 59 -7.82 -4.72 -18.09
CA VAL A 59 -7.13 -5.17 -16.87
C VAL A 59 -7.33 -6.67 -16.66
N VAL A 60 -8.56 -7.18 -16.87
CA VAL A 60 -8.89 -8.60 -16.78
C VAL A 60 -8.12 -9.41 -17.83
N ALA A 61 -8.04 -8.93 -19.06
CA ALA A 61 -7.23 -9.53 -20.13
C ALA A 61 -5.72 -9.51 -19.84
N ALA A 62 -5.27 -8.61 -18.94
CA ALA A 62 -3.90 -8.62 -18.43
C ALA A 62 -3.67 -9.65 -17.31
N GLY A 63 -4.73 -10.32 -16.83
CA GLY A 63 -4.67 -11.36 -15.79
C GLY A 63 -4.92 -10.87 -14.36
N TYR A 64 -5.52 -9.68 -14.20
CA TYR A 64 -5.83 -9.07 -12.91
C TYR A 64 -7.33 -8.81 -12.79
N ALA A 65 -7.84 -8.59 -11.57
CA ALA A 65 -9.20 -8.13 -11.40
C ALA A 65 -9.21 -6.61 -11.20
N ALA A 66 -10.22 -5.93 -11.75
CA ALA A 66 -10.44 -4.51 -11.57
C ALA A 66 -11.89 -4.23 -11.24
N THR A 67 -12.12 -3.26 -10.35
CA THR A 67 -13.46 -2.78 -10.00
C THR A 67 -13.44 -1.26 -10.04
N PRO A 68 -14.33 -0.62 -10.81
CA PRO A 68 -14.45 0.83 -10.79
C PRO A 68 -14.85 1.31 -9.39
N LEU A 69 -14.13 2.28 -8.86
CA LEU A 69 -14.56 2.94 -7.64
C LEU A 69 -15.55 4.04 -8.03
N PRO A 70 -16.72 4.11 -7.38
CA PRO A 70 -17.67 5.19 -7.65
C PRO A 70 -17.02 6.54 -7.33
N VAL A 71 -17.24 7.50 -8.19
CA VAL A 71 -16.70 8.88 -8.06
C VAL A 71 -17.26 9.56 -6.80
N VAL A 72 -18.45 9.14 -6.39
CA VAL A 72 -19.09 9.53 -5.10
C VAL A 72 -19.11 8.28 -4.24
N ARG A 73 -18.37 8.27 -3.14
CA ARG A 73 -18.53 7.24 -2.11
C ARG A 73 -19.91 7.42 -1.48
N GLU A 74 -20.86 6.56 -1.84
CA GLU A 74 -21.94 6.25 -0.92
C GLU A 74 -21.27 5.78 0.38
N ARG A 75 -21.45 6.53 1.45
CA ARG A 75 -20.99 6.07 2.77
C ARG A 75 -21.67 4.73 3.03
N PRO A 76 -20.92 3.68 3.44
CA PRO A 76 -21.53 2.43 3.85
C PRO A 76 -22.54 2.76 4.97
N GLN A 77 -23.78 2.33 4.80
CA GLN A 77 -24.76 2.42 5.86
C GLN A 77 -24.22 1.68 7.10
N PRO A 78 -24.41 2.19 8.32
CA PRO A 78 -24.00 1.51 9.52
C PRO A 78 -24.67 0.12 9.57
N GLY A 79 -23.87 -0.95 9.44
CA GLY A 79 -24.34 -2.34 9.46
C GLY A 79 -24.19 -3.13 8.15
N THR A 80 -23.88 -2.51 7.01
CA THR A 80 -23.70 -3.19 5.71
C THR A 80 -22.30 -3.06 5.13
N ALA A 81 -21.30 -2.71 5.95
CA ALA A 81 -19.91 -2.71 5.51
C ALA A 81 -19.54 -4.14 5.07
N ALA A 82 -19.39 -4.36 3.77
CA ALA A 82 -18.74 -5.56 3.27
C ALA A 82 -17.41 -5.71 4.04
N PRO A 83 -17.07 -6.93 4.50
CA PRO A 83 -15.85 -7.15 5.26
C PRO A 83 -14.70 -6.55 4.48
N ASP A 84 -13.92 -5.68 5.15
CA ASP A 84 -12.83 -4.94 4.50
C ASP A 84 -11.92 -5.99 3.85
N ARG A 85 -11.88 -6.04 2.52
CA ARG A 85 -11.13 -7.01 1.73
C ARG A 85 -9.69 -7.15 2.24
N TYR A 86 -9.11 -6.02 2.68
CA TYR A 86 -7.79 -5.98 3.30
C TYR A 86 -7.71 -6.75 4.62
N GLU A 87 -8.77 -6.78 5.42
CA GLU A 87 -8.80 -7.56 6.67
C GLU A 87 -8.79 -9.06 6.38
N GLY A 88 -9.59 -9.50 5.43
CA GLY A 88 -9.62 -10.90 5.01
C GLY A 88 -8.28 -11.37 4.44
N GLU A 89 -7.65 -10.57 3.59
CA GLU A 89 -6.34 -10.89 3.01
C GLU A 89 -5.22 -10.89 4.06
N LEU A 90 -5.24 -9.93 5.01
CA LEU A 90 -4.25 -9.87 6.09
C LEU A 90 -4.41 -11.05 7.06
N ALA A 91 -5.63 -11.44 7.38
CA ALA A 91 -5.94 -12.61 8.20
C ALA A 91 -5.46 -13.91 7.53
N ALA A 92 -5.72 -14.07 6.23
CA ALA A 92 -5.25 -15.22 5.46
C ALA A 92 -3.71 -15.30 5.39
N LEU A 93 -3.03 -14.15 5.19
CA LEU A 93 -1.56 -14.10 5.23
C LEU A 93 -1.01 -14.42 6.61
N ARG A 94 -1.63 -13.90 7.68
CA ARG A 94 -1.25 -14.20 9.06
C ARG A 94 -1.38 -15.69 9.36
N GLN A 95 -2.49 -16.30 8.97
CA GLN A 95 -2.69 -17.74 9.15
C GLN A 95 -1.61 -18.55 8.40
N ARG A 96 -1.34 -18.22 7.12
CA ARG A 96 -0.29 -18.89 6.35
C ARG A 96 1.08 -18.74 7.00
N LEU A 97 1.40 -17.53 7.43
CA LEU A 97 2.68 -17.26 8.10
C LEU A 97 2.83 -18.04 9.40
N THR A 98 1.81 -18.03 10.28
CA THR A 98 1.88 -18.73 11.57
C THR A 98 2.01 -20.23 11.40
N VAL A 99 1.25 -20.84 10.50
CA VAL A 99 1.34 -22.28 10.21
C VAL A 99 2.70 -22.61 9.56
N SER A 100 3.13 -21.83 8.55
CA SER A 100 4.44 -22.05 7.92
C SER A 100 5.59 -21.90 8.90
N ALA A 101 5.56 -20.90 9.79
CA ALA A 101 6.59 -20.70 10.79
C ALA A 101 6.64 -21.87 11.80
N ALA A 102 5.49 -22.34 12.28
CA ALA A 102 5.40 -23.47 13.20
C ALA A 102 5.98 -24.76 12.60
N LEU A 103 5.78 -24.98 11.29
CA LEU A 103 6.30 -26.15 10.59
C LEU A 103 7.78 -25.97 10.19
N THR A 104 8.21 -24.76 9.84
CA THR A 104 9.58 -24.47 9.39
C THR A 104 10.58 -24.51 10.52
N VAL A 105 10.23 -24.02 11.73
CA VAL A 105 11.16 -23.97 12.86
C VAL A 105 11.74 -25.35 13.18
N PRO A 106 10.97 -26.44 13.37
CA PRO A 106 11.54 -27.77 13.60
C PRO A 106 12.37 -28.27 12.42
N VAL A 107 11.96 -28.00 11.17
CA VAL A 107 12.74 -28.39 9.98
C VAL A 107 14.14 -27.76 9.99
N VAL A 108 14.21 -26.45 10.23
CA VAL A 108 15.49 -25.72 10.31
C VAL A 108 16.33 -26.20 11.50
N LEU A 109 15.71 -26.43 12.66
CA LEU A 109 16.43 -26.94 13.83
C LEU A 109 17.02 -28.32 13.58
N MET A 110 16.27 -29.24 12.98
CA MET A 110 16.79 -30.57 12.62
C MET A 110 17.92 -30.50 11.57
N ALA A 111 17.83 -29.59 10.61
CA ALA A 111 18.87 -29.39 9.61
C ALA A 111 20.14 -28.77 10.19
N MET A 112 20.03 -27.83 11.15
CA MET A 112 21.17 -27.07 11.67
C MET A 112 21.79 -27.68 12.93
N VAL A 113 21.04 -28.45 13.71
CA VAL A 113 21.51 -29.01 15.01
C VAL A 113 21.64 -30.54 14.91
N PRO A 114 22.86 -31.09 14.76
CA PRO A 114 23.06 -32.52 14.61
C PRO A 114 22.54 -33.39 15.77
N ALA A 115 22.42 -32.80 16.96
CA ALA A 115 21.88 -33.49 18.15
C ALA A 115 20.36 -33.75 18.03
N LEU A 116 19.63 -33.03 17.18
CA LEU A 116 18.22 -33.22 16.91
C LEU A 116 17.96 -34.16 15.73
N GLN A 117 19.01 -34.65 15.07
CA GLN A 117 18.90 -35.57 13.95
C GLN A 117 18.78 -37.01 14.49
N PHE A 118 17.52 -37.43 14.65
CA PHE A 118 17.18 -38.81 15.00
C PHE A 118 17.09 -39.72 13.76
N GLU A 119 16.93 -40.97 13.94
CA GLU A 119 16.74 -41.93 12.83
C GLU A 119 15.50 -41.51 12.00
N HIS A 120 15.69 -41.38 10.68
CA HIS A 120 14.67 -40.90 9.74
C HIS A 120 14.23 -39.43 9.89
N TRP A 121 15.02 -38.55 10.48
CA TRP A 121 14.72 -37.12 10.61
C TRP A 121 14.42 -36.41 9.28
N GLN A 122 15.05 -36.91 8.18
CA GLN A 122 14.86 -36.39 6.83
C GLN A 122 13.38 -36.55 6.35
N TRP A 123 12.76 -37.70 6.67
CA TRP A 123 11.36 -37.96 6.35
C TRP A 123 10.40 -37.14 7.21
N ALA A 124 10.74 -36.90 8.48
CA ALA A 124 10.01 -35.97 9.32
C ALA A 124 10.12 -34.55 8.76
N SER A 125 11.33 -34.13 8.32
CA SER A 125 11.54 -32.84 7.67
C SER A 125 10.72 -32.71 6.40
N LEU A 126 10.63 -33.73 5.56
CA LEU A 126 9.77 -33.75 4.37
C LEU A 126 8.29 -33.54 4.74
N THR A 127 7.80 -34.26 5.75
CA THR A 127 6.41 -34.19 6.19
C THR A 127 6.04 -32.78 6.65
N LEU A 128 6.98 -32.10 7.32
CA LEU A 128 6.76 -30.72 7.82
C LEU A 128 7.00 -29.66 6.72
N ALA A 129 7.97 -29.86 5.84
CA ALA A 129 8.30 -28.89 4.80
C ALA A 129 7.34 -28.92 3.61
N ALA A 130 6.77 -30.08 3.26
CA ALA A 130 5.86 -30.21 2.12
C ALA A 130 4.62 -29.28 2.20
N PRO A 131 3.90 -29.18 3.32
CA PRO A 131 2.81 -28.22 3.45
C PRO A 131 3.29 -26.76 3.27
N VAL A 132 4.50 -26.43 3.72
CA VAL A 132 5.06 -25.08 3.58
C VAL A 132 5.38 -24.79 2.12
N ALA A 133 6.09 -25.72 1.44
CA ALA A 133 6.50 -25.55 0.05
C ALA A 133 5.29 -25.51 -0.92
N VAL A 134 4.21 -26.24 -0.62
CA VAL A 134 3.03 -26.32 -1.51
C VAL A 134 1.95 -25.32 -1.12
N TRP A 135 1.41 -25.41 0.10
CA TRP A 135 0.32 -24.55 0.54
C TRP A 135 0.80 -23.17 1.04
N GLY A 136 1.87 -23.13 1.81
CA GLY A 136 2.48 -21.88 2.28
C GLY A 136 2.93 -21.01 1.11
N ALA A 137 3.66 -21.61 0.16
CA ALA A 137 4.18 -20.93 -1.03
C ALA A 137 3.13 -20.73 -2.14
N TRP A 138 1.89 -21.22 -1.98
CA TRP A 138 0.85 -21.15 -3.02
C TRP A 138 0.61 -19.76 -3.61
N PRO A 139 0.59 -18.65 -2.84
CA PRO A 139 0.45 -17.31 -3.39
C PRO A 139 1.54 -16.95 -4.41
N PHE A 140 2.78 -17.39 -4.15
CA PHE A 140 3.93 -17.17 -5.04
C PHE A 140 3.82 -18.05 -6.30
N HIS A 141 3.45 -19.31 -6.16
CA HIS A 141 3.28 -20.22 -7.30
C HIS A 141 2.16 -19.75 -8.23
N ARG A 142 1.01 -19.35 -7.66
CA ARG A 142 -0.11 -18.82 -8.44
C ARG A 142 0.27 -17.54 -9.19
N ALA A 143 0.97 -16.61 -8.53
CA ALA A 143 1.41 -15.36 -9.13
C ALA A 143 2.45 -15.61 -10.22
N ALA A 144 3.44 -16.48 -9.97
CA ALA A 144 4.43 -16.89 -10.96
C ALA A 144 3.78 -17.49 -12.21
N TRP A 145 2.86 -18.42 -12.03
CA TRP A 145 2.14 -19.05 -13.13
C TRP A 145 1.28 -18.07 -13.93
N ALA A 146 0.53 -17.20 -13.24
CA ALA A 146 -0.28 -16.18 -13.90
C ALA A 146 0.56 -15.22 -14.75
N ASN A 147 1.71 -14.78 -14.25
CA ASN A 147 2.61 -13.90 -14.98
C ASN A 147 3.32 -14.62 -16.12
N LEU A 148 3.77 -15.85 -15.91
CA LEU A 148 4.47 -16.63 -16.93
C LEU A 148 3.59 -16.95 -18.15
N ARG A 149 2.29 -17.27 -17.95
CA ARG A 149 1.33 -17.45 -19.03
C ARG A 149 1.23 -16.25 -19.96
N HIS A 150 1.59 -15.09 -19.48
CA HIS A 150 1.56 -13.85 -20.23
C HIS A 150 2.96 -13.38 -20.65
N GLY A 151 3.98 -14.23 -20.59
CA GLY A 151 5.34 -13.93 -21.00
C GLY A 151 6.08 -12.94 -20.10
N ALA A 152 5.62 -12.76 -18.85
CA ALA A 152 6.28 -11.90 -17.88
C ALA A 152 6.91 -12.73 -16.75
N THR A 153 8.16 -12.44 -16.43
CA THR A 153 8.85 -12.97 -15.27
C THR A 153 8.88 -11.93 -14.17
N THR A 154 8.56 -12.34 -12.96
CA THR A 154 8.48 -11.46 -11.79
C THR A 154 9.30 -12.04 -10.65
N MET A 155 9.43 -11.29 -9.57
CA MET A 155 10.01 -11.76 -8.33
C MET A 155 9.39 -13.08 -7.85
N ASP A 156 8.06 -13.23 -7.97
CA ASP A 156 7.36 -14.46 -7.62
C ASP A 156 7.79 -15.66 -8.47
N THR A 157 8.22 -15.41 -9.71
CA THR A 157 8.77 -16.47 -10.60
C THR A 157 10.08 -17.01 -10.05
N LEU A 158 10.98 -16.15 -9.59
CA LEU A 158 12.26 -16.57 -8.98
C LEU A 158 12.02 -17.36 -7.70
N VAL A 159 11.13 -16.86 -6.83
CA VAL A 159 10.76 -17.52 -5.57
C VAL A 159 10.15 -18.89 -5.84
N SER A 160 9.15 -18.94 -6.72
CA SER A 160 8.47 -20.19 -7.07
C SER A 160 9.43 -21.23 -7.65
N LEU A 161 10.29 -20.79 -8.57
CA LEU A 161 11.29 -21.67 -9.20
C LEU A 161 12.30 -22.16 -8.17
N GLY A 162 12.84 -21.30 -7.30
CA GLY A 162 13.79 -21.67 -6.27
C GLY A 162 13.20 -22.65 -5.25
N VAL A 163 11.99 -22.39 -4.76
CA VAL A 163 11.30 -23.27 -3.80
C VAL A 163 10.98 -24.62 -4.42
N LEU A 164 10.44 -24.66 -5.64
CA LEU A 164 10.13 -25.90 -6.34
C LEU A 164 11.39 -26.69 -6.70
N ALA A 165 12.46 -26.02 -7.08
CA ALA A 165 13.72 -26.66 -7.36
C ALA A 165 14.32 -27.29 -6.09
N ALA A 166 14.42 -26.54 -4.98
CA ALA A 166 14.93 -27.07 -3.71
C ALA A 166 14.08 -28.22 -3.16
N PHE A 167 12.76 -28.10 -3.25
CA PHE A 167 11.84 -29.15 -2.84
C PHE A 167 11.93 -30.39 -3.75
N GLY A 168 11.93 -30.19 -5.07
CA GLY A 168 12.02 -31.28 -6.06
C GLY A 168 13.33 -32.03 -5.96
N TRP A 169 14.47 -31.33 -5.79
CA TRP A 169 15.76 -31.97 -5.52
C TRP A 169 15.71 -32.81 -4.26
N SER A 170 15.15 -32.28 -3.17
CA SER A 170 15.03 -33.02 -1.92
C SER A 170 14.21 -34.30 -2.07
N LEU A 171 13.15 -34.27 -2.89
CA LEU A 171 12.41 -35.50 -3.22
C LEU A 171 13.29 -36.51 -3.96
N VAL A 172 14.01 -36.07 -5.00
CA VAL A 172 14.93 -36.97 -5.74
C VAL A 172 15.99 -37.52 -4.82
N ALA A 173 16.60 -36.71 -3.95
CA ALA A 173 17.62 -37.16 -3.00
C ALA A 173 17.09 -38.19 -1.98
N LEU A 174 15.83 -37.99 -1.51
CA LEU A 174 15.22 -38.91 -0.54
C LEU A 174 14.74 -40.24 -1.16
N PHE A 175 14.18 -40.21 -2.39
CA PHE A 175 13.56 -41.41 -2.99
C PHE A 175 14.49 -42.15 -3.93
N ALA A 176 15.41 -41.47 -4.61
CA ALA A 176 16.32 -42.04 -5.60
C ALA A 176 17.80 -41.94 -5.19
N GLY A 177 18.10 -41.19 -4.12
CA GLY A 177 19.44 -41.06 -3.57
C GLY A 177 19.63 -41.77 -2.23
N SER A 178 20.73 -41.48 -1.54
CA SER A 178 21.08 -42.00 -0.23
C SER A 178 20.64 -41.10 0.94
N ALA A 179 20.04 -39.92 0.64
CA ALA A 179 19.62 -38.96 1.68
C ALA A 179 18.54 -39.52 2.61
N GLY A 180 17.75 -40.50 2.17
CA GLY A 180 16.71 -41.17 2.96
C GLY A 180 17.17 -42.32 3.82
N ASP A 181 18.47 -42.69 3.78
CA ASP A 181 19.00 -43.84 4.50
C ASP A 181 18.96 -43.65 6.02
N PRO A 182 18.61 -44.71 6.78
CA PRO A 182 18.57 -44.66 8.24
C PRO A 182 19.91 -44.26 8.85
N GLY A 183 19.88 -43.37 9.83
CA GLY A 183 21.10 -42.98 10.59
C GLY A 183 22.03 -41.99 9.89
N MET A 184 21.71 -41.53 8.67
CA MET A 184 22.48 -40.49 8.01
C MET A 184 22.35 -39.17 8.77
N ARG A 185 23.51 -38.56 9.11
CA ARG A 185 23.60 -37.27 9.78
C ARG A 185 24.34 -36.30 8.88
N HIS A 186 23.79 -35.09 8.77
CA HIS A 186 24.42 -33.99 8.06
C HIS A 186 25.05 -33.01 9.07
N PRO A 187 26.40 -32.89 9.10
CA PRO A 187 27.02 -31.80 9.86
C PRO A 187 26.68 -30.46 9.19
N PHE A 188 26.38 -29.45 9.98
CA PHE A 188 26.25 -28.11 9.46
C PHE A 188 27.64 -27.65 8.95
N SER A 189 27.74 -27.42 7.65
CA SER A 189 28.97 -26.94 7.00
C SER A 189 28.65 -25.71 6.16
N LEU A 190 29.38 -24.61 6.36
CA LEU A 190 29.34 -23.41 5.52
C LEU A 190 30.12 -23.58 4.22
N THR A 191 30.88 -24.67 4.08
CA THR A 191 31.67 -24.98 2.88
C THR A 191 30.97 -26.05 2.06
N VAL A 192 30.85 -25.82 0.74
CA VAL A 192 30.34 -26.82 -0.19
C VAL A 192 31.44 -27.90 -0.35
N VAL A 193 31.23 -29.04 0.32
CA VAL A 193 32.10 -30.20 0.16
C VAL A 193 31.62 -31.03 -1.02
N ARG A 194 32.53 -31.53 -1.87
CA ARG A 194 32.16 -32.48 -2.92
C ARG A 194 31.80 -33.82 -2.25
N THR A 195 30.48 -34.04 -2.08
CA THR A 195 29.92 -35.29 -1.59
C THR A 195 29.22 -36.05 -2.73
N ASP A 196 28.87 -37.30 -2.53
CA ASP A 196 28.09 -38.09 -3.49
C ASP A 196 26.74 -37.43 -3.70
N GLY A 197 26.53 -36.94 -4.90
CA GLY A 197 25.55 -35.90 -5.31
C GLY A 197 24.06 -36.08 -5.01
N LEU A 198 23.63 -37.12 -4.30
CA LEU A 198 22.26 -37.39 -3.92
C LEU A 198 22.09 -37.64 -2.41
N ALA A 199 23.06 -37.18 -1.61
CA ALA A 199 23.01 -37.31 -0.15
C ALA A 199 22.40 -36.09 0.58
N THR A 200 22.24 -34.94 -0.09
CA THR A 200 21.86 -33.67 0.55
C THR A 200 20.44 -33.27 0.21
N ILE A 201 19.67 -32.86 1.23
CA ILE A 201 18.34 -32.30 1.11
C ILE A 201 18.38 -30.78 1.35
N TYR A 202 17.42 -30.05 0.78
CA TYR A 202 17.25 -28.57 0.88
C TYR A 202 15.84 -28.21 1.36
N LEU A 203 15.23 -29.03 2.22
CA LEU A 203 13.88 -28.83 2.75
C LEU A 203 13.82 -27.61 3.66
N GLU A 204 14.88 -27.36 4.44
CA GLU A 204 15.02 -26.18 5.29
C GLU A 204 15.13 -24.90 4.47
N VAL A 205 15.76 -24.96 3.30
CA VAL A 205 15.84 -23.82 2.37
C VAL A 205 14.46 -23.52 1.77
N ALA A 206 13.76 -24.54 1.26
CA ALA A 206 12.42 -24.37 0.68
C ALA A 206 11.43 -23.82 1.71
N ALA A 207 11.42 -24.37 2.92
CA ALA A 207 10.54 -23.94 4.00
C ALA A 207 10.93 -22.57 4.56
N GLY A 208 12.22 -22.35 4.81
CA GLY A 208 12.76 -21.11 5.38
C GLY A 208 12.52 -19.90 4.46
N VAL A 209 12.85 -20.02 3.17
CA VAL A 209 12.62 -18.95 2.18
C VAL A 209 11.13 -18.63 2.08
N THR A 210 10.26 -19.65 1.99
CA THR A 210 8.81 -19.45 1.94
C THR A 210 8.31 -18.69 3.16
N THR A 211 8.70 -19.09 4.36
CA THR A 211 8.26 -18.48 5.62
C THR A 211 8.78 -17.06 5.75
N PHE A 212 10.04 -16.81 5.40
CA PHE A 212 10.62 -15.47 5.44
C PHE A 212 9.92 -14.51 4.49
N LEU A 213 9.60 -14.95 3.27
CA LEU A 213 8.88 -14.14 2.28
C LEU A 213 7.43 -13.88 2.69
N LEU A 214 6.75 -14.86 3.30
CA LEU A 214 5.42 -14.66 3.88
C LEU A 214 5.45 -13.62 5.00
N ALA A 215 6.48 -13.65 5.86
CA ALA A 215 6.68 -12.64 6.90
C ALA A 215 6.87 -11.24 6.30
N GLY A 216 7.72 -11.11 5.28
CA GLY A 216 7.92 -9.86 4.56
C GLY A 216 6.62 -9.30 3.98
N ARG A 217 5.83 -10.13 3.28
CA ARG A 217 4.52 -9.73 2.72
C ARG A 217 3.51 -9.36 3.80
N TYR A 218 3.47 -10.08 4.91
CA TYR A 218 2.59 -9.75 6.03
C TYR A 218 2.93 -8.38 6.63
N LEU A 219 4.22 -8.13 6.90
CA LEU A 219 4.68 -6.85 7.46
C LEU A 219 4.40 -5.69 6.49
N GLU A 220 4.63 -5.89 5.20
CA GLU A 220 4.31 -4.91 4.15
C GLU A 220 2.82 -4.55 4.14
N LYS A 221 1.93 -5.55 4.02
CA LYS A 221 0.48 -5.30 4.00
C LYS A 221 -0.01 -4.64 5.28
N ARG A 222 0.56 -5.01 6.42
CA ARG A 222 0.26 -4.37 7.71
C ARG A 222 0.70 -2.90 7.74
N ALA A 223 1.86 -2.58 7.20
CA ALA A 223 2.35 -1.19 7.09
C ALA A 223 1.48 -0.35 6.15
N LYS A 224 1.12 -0.89 4.99
CA LYS A 224 0.20 -0.24 4.02
C LYS A 224 -1.15 0.07 4.65
N ARG A 225 -1.73 -0.85 5.42
CA ARG A 225 -2.99 -0.63 6.12
C ARG A 225 -2.92 0.55 7.09
N ARG A 226 -1.89 0.59 7.95
CA ARG A 226 -1.74 1.68 8.93
C ARG A 226 -1.60 3.05 8.27
N ALA A 227 -0.90 3.12 7.15
CA ALA A 227 -0.78 4.37 6.39
C ALA A 227 -2.11 4.82 5.76
N GLY A 228 -2.93 3.87 5.27
CA GLY A 228 -4.27 4.16 4.74
C GLY A 228 -5.30 4.59 5.80
N GLU A 229 -5.19 4.11 7.03
CA GLU A 229 -6.06 4.50 8.14
C GLU A 229 -5.90 6.00 8.49
N ALA A 230 -4.69 6.53 8.38
CA ALA A 230 -4.42 7.96 8.61
C ALA A 230 -5.15 8.88 7.61
N LEU A 231 -5.23 8.46 6.35
CA LEU A 231 -5.97 9.21 5.32
C LEU A 231 -7.50 9.14 5.54
N ARG A 232 -8.01 7.97 5.95
CA ARG A 232 -9.43 7.83 6.29
C ARG A 232 -9.83 8.75 7.44
N ALA A 233 -8.98 8.88 8.46
CA ALA A 233 -9.22 9.78 9.59
C ALA A 233 -9.38 11.25 9.17
N LEU A 234 -8.65 11.72 8.13
CA LEU A 234 -8.83 13.06 7.57
C LEU A 234 -10.20 13.21 6.90
N LEU A 235 -10.69 12.20 6.20
CA LEU A 235 -12.00 12.20 5.55
C LEU A 235 -13.16 12.17 6.54
N ASP A 236 -12.95 11.58 7.73
CA ASP A 236 -13.95 11.51 8.80
C ASP A 236 -14.09 12.83 9.59
N LEU A 237 -13.33 13.88 9.25
CA LEU A 237 -13.43 15.19 9.87
C LEU A 237 -14.72 15.95 9.45
N GLY A 238 -15.39 15.57 8.39
CA GLY A 238 -16.65 16.18 7.95
C GLY A 238 -17.81 15.91 8.91
N ALA A 239 -18.85 16.79 8.89
CA ALA A 239 -20.09 16.55 9.58
C ALA A 239 -20.77 15.29 9.01
N ARG A 240 -21.48 14.53 9.87
CA ARG A 240 -22.23 13.33 9.44
C ARG A 240 -23.66 13.69 9.09
N ASP A 241 -24.29 14.55 9.89
CA ASP A 241 -25.66 14.98 9.77
C ASP A 241 -25.70 16.50 9.72
N VAL A 242 -26.75 17.04 9.11
CA VAL A 242 -26.98 18.47 8.97
C VAL A 242 -28.44 18.81 9.24
N ALA A 243 -28.69 19.93 9.89
CA ALA A 243 -30.05 20.47 10.10
C ALA A 243 -30.44 21.37 8.93
N VAL A 244 -31.20 20.85 7.96
CA VAL A 244 -31.66 21.59 6.78
C VAL A 244 -32.96 22.34 7.12
N LEU A 245 -33.08 23.59 6.64
CA LEU A 245 -34.30 24.36 6.75
C LEU A 245 -35.28 23.98 5.62
N ARG A 246 -36.42 23.37 5.98
CA ARG A 246 -37.51 23.03 5.05
C ARG A 246 -38.85 23.52 5.63
N ASP A 247 -39.62 24.24 4.84
CA ASP A 247 -40.98 24.73 5.20
C ASP A 247 -41.03 25.44 6.55
N GLY A 248 -40.00 26.20 6.91
CA GLY A 248 -39.91 26.95 8.16
C GLY A 248 -39.50 26.13 9.38
N GLY A 249 -39.26 24.81 9.23
CA GLY A 249 -38.77 23.91 10.26
C GLY A 249 -37.35 23.43 9.99
N GLU A 250 -36.69 22.91 11.05
CA GLU A 250 -35.38 22.26 10.95
C GLU A 250 -35.59 20.74 10.85
N VAL A 251 -35.04 20.12 9.78
CA VAL A 251 -35.07 18.68 9.58
C VAL A 251 -33.64 18.18 9.54
N ARG A 252 -33.30 17.20 10.39
CA ARG A 252 -31.98 16.59 10.40
C ARG A 252 -31.91 15.52 9.33
N VAL A 253 -30.95 15.68 8.40
CA VAL A 253 -30.70 14.73 7.30
C VAL A 253 -29.22 14.38 7.24
N PRO A 254 -28.85 13.21 6.68
CA PRO A 254 -27.46 12.92 6.33
C PRO A 254 -26.89 14.00 5.40
N VAL A 255 -25.59 14.33 5.58
CA VAL A 255 -24.92 15.36 4.73
C VAL A 255 -24.97 15.00 3.24
N ASP A 256 -25.02 13.72 2.91
CA ASP A 256 -25.07 13.24 1.53
C ASP A 256 -26.41 13.56 0.82
N GLU A 257 -27.46 13.89 1.58
CA GLU A 257 -28.76 14.32 1.04
C GLU A 257 -28.84 15.85 0.84
N LEU A 258 -27.82 16.61 1.28
CA LEU A 258 -27.77 18.04 1.14
C LEU A 258 -27.49 18.42 -0.32
N ALA A 259 -28.36 19.28 -0.90
CA ALA A 259 -28.19 19.78 -2.27
C ALA A 259 -27.69 21.23 -2.29
N VAL A 260 -27.02 21.60 -3.38
CA VAL A 260 -26.61 23.00 -3.63
C VAL A 260 -27.84 23.93 -3.61
N GLY A 261 -27.71 25.08 -2.94
CA GLY A 261 -28.75 26.07 -2.77
C GLY A 261 -29.63 25.85 -1.53
N GLN A 262 -29.58 24.68 -0.88
CA GLN A 262 -30.32 24.46 0.36
C GLN A 262 -29.69 25.22 1.53
N GLU A 263 -30.54 25.69 2.45
CA GLU A 263 -30.12 26.37 3.67
C GLU A 263 -30.07 25.38 4.83
N PHE A 264 -28.98 25.43 5.61
CA PHE A 264 -28.79 24.61 6.78
C PHE A 264 -28.28 25.41 7.97
N VAL A 265 -28.56 24.91 9.16
CA VAL A 265 -28.23 25.57 10.43
C VAL A 265 -26.91 24.97 10.98
N VAL A 266 -26.06 25.87 11.48
CA VAL A 266 -24.83 25.50 12.20
C VAL A 266 -24.86 26.17 13.56
N ARG A 267 -24.95 25.38 14.63
CA ARG A 267 -25.00 25.87 16.01
C ARG A 267 -23.57 26.00 16.56
N PRO A 268 -23.39 26.75 17.66
CA PRO A 268 -22.13 26.79 18.38
C PRO A 268 -21.60 25.38 18.71
N GLY A 269 -20.33 25.15 18.41
CA GLY A 269 -19.68 23.84 18.57
C GLY A 269 -19.95 22.82 17.46
N GLU A 270 -20.90 23.09 16.55
CA GLU A 270 -21.15 22.22 15.40
C GLU A 270 -20.16 22.51 14.25
N ARG A 271 -19.89 21.47 13.48
CA ARG A 271 -19.10 21.59 12.25
C ARG A 271 -19.97 22.07 11.11
N VAL A 272 -19.42 22.96 10.27
CA VAL A 272 -20.04 23.35 9.01
C VAL A 272 -20.13 22.12 8.11
N ALA A 273 -21.36 21.80 7.63
CA ALA A 273 -21.62 20.55 6.94
C ALA A 273 -20.95 20.48 5.56
N THR A 274 -20.94 21.60 4.83
CA THR A 274 -20.39 21.74 3.49
C THR A 274 -19.94 23.17 3.23
N ASP A 275 -19.27 23.41 2.09
CA ASP A 275 -18.94 24.77 1.68
C ASP A 275 -20.21 25.58 1.38
N GLY A 276 -20.27 26.82 1.86
CA GLY A 276 -21.42 27.64 1.70
C GLY A 276 -21.18 29.11 1.98
N VAL A 277 -22.27 29.90 1.88
CA VAL A 277 -22.30 31.33 2.20
C VAL A 277 -23.25 31.56 3.36
N VAL A 278 -22.84 32.36 4.33
CA VAL A 278 -23.69 32.75 5.46
C VAL A 278 -24.85 33.59 4.95
N VAL A 279 -26.07 33.20 5.24
CA VAL A 279 -27.30 33.90 4.87
C VAL A 279 -27.83 34.73 6.05
N ARG A 280 -27.73 34.17 7.27
CA ARG A 280 -28.23 34.82 8.50
C ARG A 280 -27.34 34.43 9.69
N GLY A 281 -27.18 35.37 10.60
CA GLY A 281 -26.41 35.20 11.84
C GLY A 281 -25.00 35.75 11.69
N THR A 282 -24.35 35.96 12.83
CA THR A 282 -22.93 36.36 12.97
C THR A 282 -22.29 35.42 13.94
N SER A 283 -21.06 35.04 13.67
CA SER A 283 -20.30 34.12 14.51
C SER A 283 -18.81 34.24 14.24
N ALA A 284 -18.02 33.43 14.95
CA ALA A 284 -16.63 33.17 14.63
C ALA A 284 -16.44 31.70 14.21
N ILE A 285 -15.70 31.47 13.14
CA ILE A 285 -15.40 30.13 12.60
C ILE A 285 -13.96 29.77 12.91
N ASP A 286 -13.77 28.68 13.61
CA ASP A 286 -12.47 28.05 13.79
C ASP A 286 -12.12 27.25 12.53
N ALA A 287 -11.22 27.80 11.75
CA ALA A 287 -10.67 27.18 10.54
C ALA A 287 -9.29 26.58 10.75
N SER A 288 -8.80 26.47 12.00
CA SER A 288 -7.44 26.04 12.34
C SER A 288 -7.04 24.71 11.72
N LEU A 289 -8.01 23.82 11.58
CA LEU A 289 -7.83 22.50 10.96
C LEU A 289 -7.46 22.56 9.46
N LEU A 290 -7.88 23.62 8.76
CA LEU A 290 -7.64 23.81 7.32
C LEU A 290 -6.54 24.83 7.03
N THR A 291 -6.45 25.89 7.84
CA THR A 291 -5.53 27.03 7.63
C THR A 291 -4.31 26.98 8.55
N GLY A 292 -4.38 26.24 9.65
CA GLY A 292 -3.37 26.26 10.71
C GLY A 292 -3.45 27.49 11.62
N GLU A 293 -4.38 28.45 11.35
CA GLU A 293 -4.54 29.64 12.17
C GLU A 293 -5.51 29.37 13.34
N ALA A 294 -5.02 29.57 14.56
CA ALA A 294 -5.78 29.26 15.77
C ALA A 294 -6.81 30.33 16.16
N VAL A 295 -6.75 31.51 15.56
CA VAL A 295 -7.72 32.59 15.84
C VAL A 295 -8.96 32.37 14.98
N PRO A 296 -10.16 32.18 15.58
CA PRO A 296 -11.38 32.08 14.83
C PRO A 296 -11.63 33.33 14.00
N VAL A 297 -12.10 33.15 12.77
CA VAL A 297 -12.40 34.23 11.83
C VAL A 297 -13.86 34.64 12.02
N GLU A 298 -14.11 35.93 12.26
CA GLU A 298 -15.48 36.46 12.32
C GLU A 298 -16.15 36.35 10.95
N VAL A 299 -17.42 35.95 10.95
CA VAL A 299 -18.23 35.77 9.74
C VAL A 299 -19.61 36.43 9.92
N GLU A 300 -20.07 37.08 8.85
CA GLU A 300 -21.35 37.75 8.76
C GLU A 300 -22.11 37.35 7.47
N PRO A 301 -23.36 37.75 7.29
CA PRO A 301 -24.12 37.48 6.07
C PRO A 301 -23.40 37.96 4.81
N GLY A 302 -23.17 37.01 3.86
CA GLY A 302 -22.41 37.22 2.64
C GLY A 302 -21.01 36.56 2.64
N ASP A 303 -20.48 36.18 3.80
CA ASP A 303 -19.18 35.54 3.90
C ASP A 303 -19.22 34.07 3.55
N GLU A 304 -18.11 33.57 2.95
CA GLU A 304 -17.92 32.18 2.64
C GLU A 304 -17.46 31.40 3.89
N VAL A 305 -18.03 30.22 4.08
CA VAL A 305 -17.59 29.23 5.09
C VAL A 305 -17.24 27.90 4.43
N THR A 306 -16.25 27.24 4.97
CA THR A 306 -15.74 25.97 4.44
C THR A 306 -16.24 24.80 5.26
N GLY A 307 -16.62 23.72 4.61
CA GLY A 307 -17.01 22.46 5.26
C GLY A 307 -15.91 21.92 6.21
N ALA A 308 -16.33 21.26 7.28
CA ALA A 308 -15.50 20.72 8.36
C ALA A 308 -14.89 21.74 9.34
N THR A 309 -14.98 23.05 9.09
CA THR A 309 -14.64 24.09 10.09
C THR A 309 -15.64 24.08 11.24
N VAL A 310 -15.26 24.60 12.40
CA VAL A 310 -16.10 24.57 13.61
C VAL A 310 -16.67 25.95 13.90
N ASN A 311 -17.98 26.03 14.12
CA ASN A 311 -18.64 27.26 14.56
C ASN A 311 -18.35 27.49 16.05
N ALA A 312 -17.64 28.55 16.39
CA ALA A 312 -17.22 28.85 17.77
C ALA A 312 -18.23 29.71 18.56
N GLY A 313 -19.16 30.42 17.87
CA GLY A 313 -19.97 31.46 18.51
C GLY A 313 -21.48 31.34 18.26
N GLY A 314 -22.06 32.26 17.47
CA GLY A 314 -23.48 32.39 17.23
C GLY A 314 -24.10 31.29 16.37
N ARG A 315 -25.44 31.28 16.26
CA ARG A 315 -26.17 30.40 15.34
C ARG A 315 -26.09 30.97 13.94
N LEU A 316 -25.60 30.18 13.00
CA LEU A 316 -25.54 30.55 11.57
C LEU A 316 -26.57 29.80 10.76
N VAL A 317 -27.10 30.47 9.71
CA VAL A 317 -27.79 29.84 8.60
C VAL A 317 -26.92 29.99 7.37
N VAL A 318 -26.55 28.88 6.78
CA VAL A 318 -25.60 28.81 5.65
C VAL A 318 -26.32 28.20 4.46
N ARG A 319 -26.14 28.80 3.27
CA ARG A 319 -26.59 28.23 1.99
C ARG A 319 -25.48 27.45 1.36
N ALA A 320 -25.70 26.17 1.07
CA ALA A 320 -24.72 25.29 0.43
C ALA A 320 -24.39 25.81 -0.98
N THR A 321 -23.09 25.99 -1.25
CA THR A 321 -22.57 26.37 -2.58
C THR A 321 -21.90 25.19 -3.29
N ARG A 322 -21.35 24.23 -2.54
CA ARG A 322 -20.76 23.00 -3.05
C ARG A 322 -21.15 21.84 -2.15
N VAL A 323 -21.34 20.66 -2.73
CA VAL A 323 -21.70 19.44 -1.99
C VAL A 323 -20.88 18.25 -2.49
N GLY A 324 -20.76 17.21 -1.69
CA GLY A 324 -20.13 15.97 -2.07
C GLY A 324 -18.68 16.12 -2.54
N ALA A 325 -18.37 15.64 -3.74
CA ALA A 325 -17.04 15.63 -4.31
C ALA A 325 -16.48 17.02 -4.66
N GLU A 326 -17.33 18.05 -4.76
CA GLU A 326 -16.90 19.41 -5.14
C GLU A 326 -16.49 20.26 -3.95
N THR A 327 -16.68 19.78 -2.71
CA THR A 327 -16.26 20.49 -1.50
C THR A 327 -14.73 20.64 -1.43
N ARG A 328 -14.26 21.71 -0.79
CA ARG A 328 -12.82 21.94 -0.56
C ARG A 328 -12.16 20.77 0.19
N LEU A 329 -12.86 20.21 1.18
CA LEU A 329 -12.37 19.03 1.91
C LEU A 329 -12.22 17.81 0.99
N ALA A 330 -13.21 17.54 0.13
CA ALA A 330 -13.14 16.44 -0.83
C ALA A 330 -12.03 16.65 -1.89
N GLN A 331 -11.80 17.91 -2.31
CA GLN A 331 -10.70 18.25 -3.21
C GLN A 331 -9.33 18.03 -2.55
N MET A 332 -9.17 18.43 -1.28
CA MET A 332 -7.93 18.14 -0.51
C MET A 332 -7.70 16.64 -0.38
N ALA A 333 -8.74 15.86 -0.07
CA ALA A 333 -8.66 14.41 0.00
C ALA A 333 -8.23 13.77 -1.33
N ARG A 334 -8.78 14.25 -2.45
CA ARG A 334 -8.36 13.79 -3.80
C ARG A 334 -6.90 14.14 -4.11
N LEU A 335 -6.44 15.33 -3.72
CA LEU A 335 -5.04 15.71 -3.90
C LEU A 335 -4.10 14.78 -3.11
N VAL A 336 -4.48 14.41 -1.87
CA VAL A 336 -3.71 13.47 -1.06
C VAL A 336 -3.75 12.05 -1.66
N ASP A 337 -4.91 11.59 -2.13
CA ASP A 337 -5.06 10.28 -2.80
C ASP A 337 -4.25 10.24 -4.12
N ALA A 338 -4.30 11.31 -4.91
CA ALA A 338 -3.50 11.46 -6.13
C ALA A 338 -1.98 11.49 -5.83
N ALA A 339 -1.60 12.17 -4.75
CA ALA A 339 -0.22 12.21 -4.28
C ALA A 339 0.30 10.81 -3.87
N GLN A 340 -0.55 10.00 -3.23
CA GLN A 340 -0.19 8.63 -2.84
C GLN A 340 -0.17 7.67 -4.04
N ASN A 341 -0.95 7.96 -5.09
CA ASN A 341 -1.00 7.16 -6.32
C ASN A 341 0.09 7.55 -7.33
N GLY A 342 0.71 8.73 -7.18
CA GLY A 342 1.84 9.18 -7.99
C GLY A 342 3.04 8.26 -7.86
N LYS A 343 3.80 8.09 -8.94
CA LYS A 343 5.08 7.35 -8.94
C LYS A 343 6.23 8.31 -9.04
N ALA A 344 7.10 8.30 -8.03
CA ALA A 344 8.40 8.96 -8.07
C ALA A 344 9.27 8.44 -9.24
N ASP A 345 10.15 9.27 -9.77
CA ASP A 345 11.06 8.88 -10.85
C ASP A 345 11.97 7.72 -10.44
N VAL A 346 12.41 7.70 -9.19
CA VAL A 346 13.18 6.61 -8.60
C VAL A 346 12.41 5.30 -8.60
N GLN A 347 11.10 5.34 -8.39
CA GLN A 347 10.25 4.17 -8.44
C GLN A 347 10.08 3.65 -9.86
N ARG A 348 9.89 4.54 -10.84
CA ARG A 348 9.87 4.18 -12.28
C ARG A 348 11.18 3.54 -12.72
N LEU A 349 12.31 4.03 -12.23
CA LEU A 349 13.63 3.45 -12.49
C LEU A 349 13.74 2.05 -11.88
N ALA A 350 13.38 1.88 -10.62
CA ALA A 350 13.40 0.59 -9.93
C ALA A 350 12.54 -0.47 -10.65
N ASP A 351 11.35 -0.08 -11.12
CA ASP A 351 10.46 -0.95 -11.90
C ASP A 351 11.10 -1.38 -13.22
N ARG A 352 11.76 -0.45 -13.93
CA ARG A 352 12.45 -0.74 -15.20
C ARG A 352 13.64 -1.68 -14.99
N VAL A 353 14.44 -1.43 -13.96
CA VAL A 353 15.56 -2.29 -13.60
C VAL A 353 15.07 -3.70 -13.26
N SER A 354 14.04 -3.83 -12.45
CA SER A 354 13.47 -5.12 -12.06
C SER A 354 12.96 -5.94 -13.24
N ALA A 355 12.38 -5.29 -14.25
CA ALA A 355 11.85 -5.97 -15.44
C ALA A 355 12.94 -6.64 -16.29
N VAL A 356 14.18 -6.11 -16.29
CA VAL A 356 15.33 -6.69 -16.98
C VAL A 356 16.10 -7.65 -16.07
N PHE A 357 16.18 -7.33 -14.80
CA PHE A 357 16.97 -8.07 -13.81
C PHE A 357 16.52 -9.53 -13.66
N VAL A 358 15.22 -9.80 -13.58
CA VAL A 358 14.70 -11.16 -13.37
C VAL A 358 15.07 -12.12 -14.53
N PRO A 359 14.86 -11.79 -15.81
CA PRO A 359 15.35 -12.61 -16.92
C PRO A 359 16.86 -12.84 -16.89
N VAL A 360 17.64 -11.81 -16.56
CA VAL A 360 19.10 -11.92 -16.47
C VAL A 360 19.52 -12.88 -15.36
N VAL A 361 18.91 -12.81 -14.20
CA VAL A 361 19.16 -13.75 -13.10
C VAL A 361 18.85 -15.19 -13.48
N ILE A 362 17.72 -15.43 -14.17
CA ILE A 362 17.38 -16.77 -14.65
C ILE A 362 18.45 -17.27 -15.64
N ALA A 363 18.92 -16.41 -16.54
CA ALA A 363 19.97 -16.76 -17.49
C ALA A 363 21.30 -17.05 -16.78
N ILE A 364 21.67 -16.28 -15.74
CA ILE A 364 22.87 -16.52 -14.92
C ILE A 364 22.74 -17.85 -14.16
N ALA A 365 21.58 -18.15 -13.59
CA ALA A 365 21.35 -19.42 -12.89
C ALA A 365 21.47 -20.61 -13.83
N ALA A 366 20.88 -20.51 -15.05
CA ALA A 366 21.02 -21.54 -16.08
C ALA A 366 22.47 -21.67 -16.56
N GLY A 367 23.18 -20.55 -16.72
CA GLY A 367 24.62 -20.52 -17.07
C GLY A 367 25.49 -21.14 -15.98
N ALA A 368 25.21 -20.85 -14.69
CA ALA A 368 25.90 -21.46 -13.56
C ALA A 368 25.69 -22.98 -13.52
N LEU A 369 24.44 -23.43 -13.73
CA LEU A 369 24.12 -24.85 -13.83
C LEU A 369 24.93 -25.53 -14.96
N GLY A 370 24.87 -24.96 -16.17
CA GLY A 370 25.61 -25.51 -17.33
C GLY A 370 27.11 -25.49 -17.15
N PHE A 371 27.68 -24.43 -16.58
CA PHE A 371 29.12 -24.32 -16.31
C PHE A 371 29.60 -25.42 -15.35
N TRP A 372 28.94 -25.58 -14.18
CA TRP A 372 29.35 -26.56 -13.19
C TRP A 372 29.16 -28.01 -13.67
N LEU A 373 28.09 -28.29 -14.44
CA LEU A 373 27.89 -29.58 -15.08
C LEU A 373 29.01 -29.88 -16.11
N GLY A 374 29.33 -28.88 -16.95
CA GLY A 374 30.42 -29.01 -17.95
C GLY A 374 31.80 -29.11 -17.33
N ALA A 375 32.04 -28.49 -16.17
CA ALA A 375 33.28 -28.59 -15.39
C ALA A 375 33.44 -29.93 -14.62
N GLY A 376 32.44 -30.83 -14.72
CA GLY A 376 32.51 -32.13 -14.03
C GLY A 376 32.35 -32.06 -12.51
N ALA A 377 31.75 -30.97 -11.98
CA ALA A 377 31.57 -30.77 -10.53
C ALA A 377 30.50 -31.66 -9.91
N GLY A 378 29.75 -32.38 -10.71
CA GLY A 378 28.59 -33.19 -10.28
C GLY A 378 27.27 -32.40 -10.25
N PRO A 379 26.13 -33.13 -10.34
CA PRO A 379 24.80 -32.49 -10.43
C PRO A 379 24.44 -31.67 -9.18
N GLU A 380 24.89 -32.10 -8.00
CA GLU A 380 24.59 -31.44 -6.73
C GLU A 380 25.20 -30.03 -6.66
N VAL A 381 26.51 -29.91 -6.95
CA VAL A 381 27.20 -28.61 -6.93
C VAL A 381 26.60 -27.66 -7.95
N ALA A 382 26.33 -28.17 -9.16
CA ALA A 382 25.72 -27.39 -10.22
C ALA A 382 24.33 -26.90 -9.86
N PHE A 383 23.49 -27.76 -9.28
CA PHE A 383 22.16 -27.46 -8.85
C PHE A 383 22.15 -26.46 -7.68
N THR A 384 22.97 -26.69 -6.65
CA THR A 384 23.13 -25.80 -5.51
C THR A 384 23.52 -24.39 -5.95
N ALA A 385 24.52 -24.29 -6.84
CA ALA A 385 24.93 -22.98 -7.38
C ALA A 385 23.80 -22.26 -8.11
N ALA A 386 23.04 -22.97 -8.94
CA ALA A 386 21.92 -22.38 -9.69
C ALA A 386 20.79 -21.93 -8.75
N VAL A 387 20.40 -22.75 -7.78
CA VAL A 387 19.36 -22.42 -6.79
C VAL A 387 19.80 -21.28 -5.90
N ALA A 388 21.05 -21.25 -5.46
CA ALA A 388 21.60 -20.14 -4.68
C ALA A 388 21.51 -18.81 -5.44
N VAL A 389 21.83 -18.78 -6.74
CA VAL A 389 21.66 -17.60 -7.60
C VAL A 389 20.20 -17.15 -7.62
N LEU A 390 19.24 -18.06 -7.82
CA LEU A 390 17.81 -17.74 -7.89
C LEU A 390 17.29 -17.15 -6.57
N ILE A 391 17.71 -17.68 -5.43
CA ILE A 391 17.24 -17.26 -4.11
C ILE A 391 17.87 -15.94 -3.69
N VAL A 392 19.20 -15.83 -3.79
CA VAL A 392 19.96 -14.65 -3.32
C VAL A 392 19.67 -13.42 -4.20
N ALA A 393 19.48 -13.61 -5.49
CA ALA A 393 19.22 -12.52 -6.42
C ALA A 393 17.78 -11.97 -6.35
N CYS A 394 16.96 -12.34 -5.36
CA CYS A 394 15.63 -11.75 -5.21
C CYS A 394 15.72 -10.26 -4.82
N PRO A 395 15.32 -9.30 -5.67
CA PRO A 395 15.36 -7.88 -5.34
C PRO A 395 14.14 -7.46 -4.49
N CYS A 396 13.78 -8.28 -3.51
CA CYS A 396 12.54 -8.14 -2.74
C CYS A 396 12.42 -6.75 -2.07
N ALA A 397 13.54 -6.20 -1.59
CA ALA A 397 13.58 -4.89 -0.95
C ALA A 397 13.45 -3.72 -1.94
N LEU A 398 13.98 -3.86 -3.17
CA LEU A 398 14.02 -2.75 -4.13
C LEU A 398 12.63 -2.26 -4.54
N GLY A 399 11.70 -3.19 -4.81
CA GLY A 399 10.33 -2.85 -5.21
C GLY A 399 9.43 -2.38 -4.07
N LEU A 400 9.83 -2.60 -2.81
CA LEU A 400 9.00 -2.38 -1.63
C LEU A 400 9.47 -1.21 -0.78
N ALA A 401 10.77 -0.93 -0.71
CA ALA A 401 11.33 0.06 0.22
C ALA A 401 10.81 1.46 -0.07
N THR A 402 10.87 1.91 -1.32
CA THR A 402 10.48 3.27 -1.69
C THR A 402 8.97 3.52 -1.52
N PRO A 403 8.05 2.69 -2.08
CA PRO A 403 6.62 2.92 -1.89
C PRO A 403 6.18 2.84 -0.43
N THR A 404 6.75 1.92 0.34
CA THR A 404 6.39 1.75 1.76
C THR A 404 6.89 2.92 2.60
N ALA A 405 8.14 3.34 2.41
CA ALA A 405 8.70 4.50 3.12
C ALA A 405 7.92 5.78 2.81
N LEU A 406 7.58 6.00 1.53
CA LEU A 406 6.79 7.13 1.08
C LEU A 406 5.40 7.12 1.72
N MET A 407 4.69 6.00 1.68
CA MET A 407 3.34 5.87 2.22
C MET A 407 3.31 6.07 3.74
N VAL A 408 4.29 5.51 4.48
CA VAL A 408 4.41 5.71 5.93
C VAL A 408 4.77 7.16 6.25
N GLY A 409 5.71 7.75 5.50
CA GLY A 409 6.14 9.14 5.68
C GLY A 409 5.02 10.13 5.39
N THR A 410 4.32 9.99 4.25
CA THR A 410 3.18 10.86 3.90
C THR A 410 1.99 10.66 4.83
N GLY A 411 1.71 9.42 5.24
CA GLY A 411 0.66 9.11 6.21
C GLY A 411 0.96 9.74 7.59
N ARG A 412 2.22 9.70 8.05
CA ARG A 412 2.60 10.37 9.29
C ARG A 412 2.56 11.88 9.16
N GLY A 413 3.01 12.43 8.02
CA GLY A 413 2.88 13.86 7.71
C GLY A 413 1.44 14.32 7.80
N ALA A 414 0.52 13.58 7.17
CA ALA A 414 -0.91 13.89 7.18
C ALA A 414 -1.51 13.89 8.62
N GLN A 415 -1.09 12.95 9.49
CA GLN A 415 -1.49 12.94 10.91
C GLN A 415 -1.01 14.18 11.68
N LEU A 416 0.09 14.77 11.26
CA LEU A 416 0.66 15.99 11.82
C LEU A 416 0.11 17.28 11.15
N GLY A 417 -0.85 17.17 10.23
CA GLY A 417 -1.39 18.29 9.48
C GLY A 417 -0.52 18.70 8.28
N ILE A 418 0.52 17.93 7.94
CA ILE A 418 1.43 18.22 6.81
C ILE A 418 0.94 17.45 5.58
N LEU A 419 0.42 18.16 4.59
CA LEU A 419 -0.04 17.58 3.33
C LEU A 419 1.10 17.63 2.29
N ILE A 420 1.51 16.45 1.81
CA ILE A 420 2.54 16.31 0.78
C ILE A 420 1.85 16.09 -0.57
N ARG A 421 2.13 16.96 -1.57
CA ARG A 421 1.46 16.96 -2.88
C ARG A 421 1.94 15.84 -3.83
N GLY A 422 2.87 15.01 -3.43
CA GLY A 422 3.33 13.89 -4.25
C GLY A 422 4.72 13.41 -3.88
N PRO A 423 5.09 12.21 -4.37
CA PRO A 423 6.42 11.65 -4.12
C PRO A 423 7.55 12.48 -4.75
N GLU A 424 7.26 13.18 -5.85
CA GLU A 424 8.23 14.05 -6.54
C GLU A 424 8.70 15.21 -5.65
N VAL A 425 7.83 15.71 -4.76
CA VAL A 425 8.19 16.76 -3.78
C VAL A 425 9.26 16.24 -2.82
N LEU A 426 9.15 15.00 -2.36
CA LEU A 426 10.15 14.40 -1.48
C LEU A 426 11.49 14.14 -2.20
N GLU A 427 11.46 13.82 -3.49
CA GLU A 427 12.69 13.70 -4.29
C GLU A 427 13.35 15.06 -4.49
N SER A 428 12.59 16.10 -4.83
CA SER A 428 13.11 17.45 -5.08
C SER A 428 13.65 18.12 -3.83
N THR A 429 13.15 17.77 -2.62
CA THR A 429 13.68 18.32 -1.35
C THR A 429 15.16 18.01 -1.11
N ARG A 430 15.72 16.97 -1.76
CA ARG A 430 17.15 16.67 -1.68
C ARG A 430 18.05 17.74 -2.31
N ALA A 431 17.51 18.55 -3.23
CA ALA A 431 18.22 19.61 -3.93
C ALA A 431 17.97 21.01 -3.32
N VAL A 432 17.18 21.09 -2.23
CA VAL A 432 16.86 22.36 -1.56
C VAL A 432 18.07 22.86 -0.78
N ASP A 433 18.54 24.03 -1.13
CA ASP A 433 19.63 24.78 -0.46
C ASP A 433 19.14 26.03 0.27
N THR A 434 17.94 26.50 -0.06
CA THR A 434 17.32 27.69 0.51
C THR A 434 15.91 27.40 0.95
N VAL A 435 15.58 27.76 2.20
CA VAL A 435 14.24 27.59 2.78
C VAL A 435 13.65 28.93 3.13
N VAL A 436 12.48 29.24 2.58
CA VAL A 436 11.66 30.40 2.94
C VAL A 436 10.56 29.93 3.86
N LEU A 437 10.52 30.45 5.09
CA LEU A 437 9.57 30.05 6.11
C LEU A 437 8.44 31.08 6.23
N ASP A 438 7.20 30.61 6.17
CA ASP A 438 6.06 31.41 6.58
C ASP A 438 6.05 31.58 8.12
N LYS A 439 5.50 32.68 8.60
CA LYS A 439 5.44 32.95 10.03
C LYS A 439 4.37 32.13 10.73
N THR A 440 3.13 32.21 10.25
CA THR A 440 1.97 31.70 10.98
C THR A 440 1.80 30.21 10.76
N GLY A 441 1.68 29.42 11.83
CA GLY A 441 1.53 27.96 11.74
C GLY A 441 2.78 27.20 11.30
N THR A 442 3.85 27.91 10.88
CA THR A 442 5.15 27.31 10.48
C THR A 442 6.24 27.64 11.51
N VAL A 443 6.54 28.93 11.70
CA VAL A 443 7.51 29.40 12.72
C VAL A 443 6.86 29.55 14.08
N THR A 444 5.55 29.85 14.11
CA THR A 444 4.76 30.02 15.33
C THR A 444 3.78 28.86 15.50
N THR A 445 3.41 28.58 16.75
CA THR A 445 2.42 27.54 17.09
C THR A 445 0.96 27.95 16.80
N GLY A 446 0.73 29.19 16.36
CA GLY A 446 -0.61 29.76 16.18
C GLY A 446 -1.33 30.08 17.49
N HIS A 447 -0.80 29.74 18.64
CA HIS A 447 -1.37 30.10 19.95
C HIS A 447 -0.93 31.48 20.38
N MET A 448 -1.91 32.38 20.49
CA MET A 448 -1.66 33.73 20.99
C MET A 448 -1.69 33.75 22.53
N SER A 449 -0.72 34.43 23.14
CA SER A 449 -0.72 34.70 24.56
C SER A 449 -0.41 36.18 24.79
N LEU A 450 -1.17 36.82 25.70
CA LEU A 450 -0.88 38.18 26.14
C LEU A 450 0.40 38.15 26.99
N ARG A 451 1.49 38.78 26.53
CA ARG A 451 2.75 38.86 27.27
C ARG A 451 2.93 40.14 28.04
N ASP A 452 2.43 41.23 27.48
CA ASP A 452 2.61 42.57 28.09
C ASP A 452 1.52 43.52 27.60
N VAL A 453 1.16 44.49 28.45
CA VAL A 453 0.20 45.55 28.14
C VAL A 453 0.96 46.89 28.33
N VAL A 454 1.20 47.56 27.22
CA VAL A 454 1.82 48.89 27.25
C VAL A 454 0.69 49.93 27.19
N PRO A 455 0.36 50.64 28.28
CA PRO A 455 -0.66 51.67 28.26
C PRO A 455 -0.21 52.86 27.44
N ALA A 456 -1.08 53.43 26.62
CA ALA A 456 -0.79 54.69 25.94
C ALA A 456 -0.66 55.83 27.02
N ALA A 457 0.34 56.65 26.88
CA ALA A 457 0.77 57.60 27.91
C ALA A 457 -0.29 58.62 28.39
N ASP A 458 -1.48 58.69 27.77
CA ASP A 458 -2.50 59.70 28.05
C ASP A 458 -3.94 59.22 28.17
N ARG A 459 -4.21 57.89 28.26
CA ARG A 459 -5.59 57.43 28.50
C ARG A 459 -5.65 56.40 29.61
N LYS A 460 -6.29 56.74 30.71
CA LYS A 460 -6.86 55.77 31.65
C LYS A 460 -7.93 54.97 30.91
N SER A 461 -7.52 53.94 30.19
CA SER A 461 -8.47 52.96 29.69
C SER A 461 -8.84 52.01 30.83
N VAL A 462 -10.05 52.10 31.30
CA VAL A 462 -10.66 51.05 32.11
C VAL A 462 -11.02 49.93 31.13
N VAL A 463 -10.45 48.75 31.35
CA VAL A 463 -10.94 47.55 30.74
C VAL A 463 -12.10 47.00 31.52
#